data_f873a103d6dd3985963b3ae8403c1e3d
#
_entry.id   f873a103d6dd3985963b3ae8403c1e3d
#
_cell.length_a   1.000
_cell.length_b   1.000
_cell.length_c   1.000
_cell.angle_alpha   90.00
_cell.angle_beta   90.00
_cell.angle_gamma   90.00
#
_symmetry.space_group_name_H-M   'P 1'
#
loop_
_entity.id
_entity.type
_entity.pdbx_description
1 polymer ?
#
loop_
_entity_poly.entity_id
_entity_poly.type
_entity_poly.pdbx_seq_one_letter_code
_entity_poly.pdbx_strand_id
1 'polypeptide(L)'
;MSKYSQGKYSIKNPEKYIGKRDPTYRSSWEFAFMNFCDSNPAVLQWASEAIHVNYRNPFTNKNTIYVPDFLIIYVDKNGKRHGEVIEVK
;
A
#
# COMPACT_ATOMS: atom_id res chain seq x y z
N MET A 1 8.22 -12.08 21.71
CA MET A 1 6.98 -11.78 20.99
C MET A 1 7.05 -10.38 20.39
N SER A 2 6.77 -10.29 19.14
CA SER A 2 6.80 -9.00 18.47
C SER A 2 5.44 -8.31 18.59
N LYS A 3 5.44 -7.08 19.07
CA LYS A 3 4.24 -6.26 19.14
C LYS A 3 3.72 -5.87 17.75
N TYR A 4 4.58 -5.98 16.73
CA TYR A 4 4.30 -5.49 15.39
C TYR A 4 4.11 -6.60 14.38
N SER A 5 3.92 -7.84 14.83
CA SER A 5 3.73 -8.95 13.91
C SER A 5 2.35 -8.89 13.24
N GLN A 6 1.34 -8.41 13.95
CA GLN A 6 -0.01 -8.25 13.42
C GLN A 6 -0.73 -7.14 14.17
N GLY A 7 -1.60 -6.43 13.47
CA GLY A 7 -2.44 -5.43 14.09
C GLY A 7 -2.98 -4.42 13.10
N LYS A 8 -3.74 -3.48 13.63
CA LYS A 8 -4.24 -2.37 12.84
C LYS A 8 -3.30 -1.19 13.01
N TYR A 9 -2.94 -0.58 11.90
CA TYR A 9 -2.11 0.60 11.92
C TYR A 9 -2.96 1.84 12.20
N SER A 10 -2.55 2.65 13.18
CA SER A 10 -3.22 3.91 13.49
C SER A 10 -2.70 5.00 12.57
N ILE A 11 -3.55 5.45 11.66
CA ILE A 11 -3.18 6.46 10.67
C ILE A 11 -3.02 7.81 11.36
N LYS A 12 -1.87 8.45 11.14
CA LYS A 12 -1.56 9.78 11.70
C LYS A 12 -2.01 10.89 10.77
N ASN A 13 -1.96 10.64 9.48
CA ASN A 13 -2.33 11.62 8.45
C ASN A 13 -3.43 11.04 7.56
N PRO A 14 -4.68 11.02 8.05
CA PRO A 14 -5.77 10.37 7.32
C PRO A 14 -6.05 10.93 5.95
N GLU A 15 -5.68 12.17 5.68
CA GLU A 15 -5.86 12.78 4.38
C GLU A 15 -5.00 12.13 3.29
N LYS A 16 -3.98 11.38 3.69
CA LYS A 16 -3.11 10.67 2.76
C LYS A 16 -3.61 9.28 2.43
N TYR A 17 -4.41 8.69 3.32
CA TYR A 17 -4.85 7.31 3.15
C TYR A 17 -6.11 7.25 2.30
N ILE A 18 -6.03 6.55 1.17
CA ILE A 18 -7.15 6.45 0.24
C ILE A 18 -7.80 5.07 0.21
N GLY A 19 -7.38 4.17 1.11
CA GLY A 19 -7.98 2.86 1.23
C GLY A 19 -9.36 2.92 1.88
N LYS A 20 -10.19 1.92 1.58
CA LYS A 20 -11.54 1.86 2.12
C LYS A 20 -11.60 1.31 3.53
N ARG A 21 -10.60 0.52 3.92
CA ARG A 21 -10.52 -0.10 5.23
C ARG A 21 -9.29 0.36 5.96
N ASP A 22 -9.34 0.31 7.27
CA ASP A 22 -8.17 0.59 8.07
C ASP A 22 -7.04 -0.38 7.70
N PRO A 23 -5.82 0.13 7.54
CA PRO A 23 -4.72 -0.73 7.16
C PRO A 23 -4.37 -1.70 8.29
N THR A 24 -4.16 -2.95 7.91
CA THR A 24 -3.78 -4.01 8.84
C THR A 24 -2.42 -4.52 8.43
N TYR A 25 -1.49 -4.55 9.36
CA TYR A 25 -0.17 -5.10 9.09
C TYR A 25 -0.07 -6.52 9.64
N ARG A 26 0.62 -7.38 8.90
CA ARG A 26 0.81 -8.79 9.25
C ARG A 26 2.27 -9.10 9.55
N SER A 27 3.13 -8.09 9.48
CA SER A 27 4.54 -8.23 9.77
C SER A 27 5.11 -6.89 10.19
N SER A 28 6.27 -6.91 10.82
CA SER A 28 6.96 -5.68 11.17
C SER A 28 7.39 -4.90 9.93
N TRP A 29 7.65 -5.58 8.83
CA TRP A 29 7.97 -4.93 7.57
C TRP A 29 6.79 -4.10 7.06
N GLU A 30 5.59 -4.66 7.10
CA GLU A 30 4.40 -3.93 6.68
C GLU A 30 4.15 -2.72 7.59
N PHE A 31 4.34 -2.91 8.90
CA PHE A 31 4.20 -1.80 9.83
C PHE A 31 5.17 -0.66 9.50
N ALA A 32 6.43 -1.01 9.27
CA ALA A 32 7.45 -0.03 8.94
C ALA A 32 7.14 0.71 7.65
N PHE A 33 6.64 -0.02 6.65
CA PHE A 33 6.29 0.58 5.37
C PHE A 33 5.10 1.52 5.51
N MET A 34 4.08 1.13 6.27
CA MET A 34 2.91 1.98 6.51
C MET A 34 3.32 3.27 7.21
N ASN A 35 4.21 3.16 8.20
CA ASN A 35 4.72 4.32 8.90
C ASN A 35 5.50 5.24 7.97
N PHE A 36 6.28 4.65 7.07
CA PHE A 36 7.02 5.40 6.06
C PHE A 36 6.06 6.19 5.16
N CYS A 37 5.03 5.52 4.64
CA CYS A 37 4.07 6.17 3.76
C CYS A 37 3.32 7.29 4.47
N ASP A 38 2.95 7.05 5.71
CA ASP A 38 2.17 8.00 6.50
C ASP A 38 2.99 9.24 6.86
N SER A 39 4.27 9.06 7.12
CA SER A 39 5.14 10.13 7.61
C SER A 39 5.89 10.89 6.55
N ASN A 40 6.15 10.28 5.39
CA ASN A 40 7.01 10.86 4.37
C ASN A 40 6.24 11.89 3.53
N PRO A 41 6.67 13.17 3.53
CA PRO A 41 5.97 14.21 2.78
C PRO A 41 6.01 14.01 1.26
N ALA A 42 6.94 13.23 0.75
CA ALA A 42 6.98 12.92 -0.69
C ALA A 42 5.89 11.94 -1.10
N VAL A 43 5.38 11.15 -0.15
CA VAL A 43 4.24 10.27 -0.40
C VAL A 43 2.97 11.08 -0.22
N LEU A 44 2.24 11.29 -1.30
CA LEU A 44 1.02 12.10 -1.30
C LEU A 44 -0.17 11.29 -0.81
N GLN A 45 -0.27 10.05 -1.26
CA GLN A 45 -1.39 9.16 -0.93
C GLN A 45 -0.88 7.72 -0.88
N TRP A 46 -1.57 6.89 -0.12
CA TRP A 46 -1.24 5.47 -0.05
C TRP A 46 -2.46 4.66 0.37
N ALA A 47 -2.42 3.37 0.08
CA ALA A 47 -3.47 2.46 0.47
C ALA A 47 -2.90 1.07 0.70
N SER A 48 -3.53 0.33 1.62
CA SER A 48 -3.19 -1.06 1.91
C SER A 48 -4.33 -1.95 1.44
N GLU A 49 -4.01 -2.88 0.53
CA GLU A 49 -4.97 -3.87 0.02
C GLU A 49 -6.29 -3.27 -0.47
N ALA A 50 -6.25 -2.03 -0.94
CA ALA A 50 -7.46 -1.28 -1.25
C ALA A 50 -7.92 -1.40 -2.69
N ILE A 51 -7.08 -1.92 -3.57
CA ILE A 51 -7.40 -2.00 -4.99
C ILE A 51 -7.39 -3.44 -5.48
N HIS A 52 -8.22 -3.70 -6.47
CA HIS A 52 -8.25 -4.99 -7.16
C HIS A 52 -7.84 -4.74 -8.60
N VAL A 53 -6.79 -5.41 -9.04
CA VAL A 53 -6.30 -5.28 -10.40
C VAL A 53 -6.75 -6.52 -11.17
N ASN A 54 -7.58 -6.30 -12.17
CA ASN A 54 -8.01 -7.39 -13.06
C ASN A 54 -6.97 -7.54 -14.16
N TYR A 55 -6.53 -8.76 -14.38
CA TYR A 55 -5.66 -9.02 -15.50
C TYR A 55 -5.99 -10.37 -16.11
N ARG A 56 -5.62 -10.54 -17.37
CA ARG A 56 -5.85 -11.77 -18.10
C ARG A 56 -4.59 -12.62 -18.08
N ASN A 57 -4.71 -13.83 -17.56
CA ASN A 57 -3.59 -14.76 -17.55
C ASN A 57 -3.37 -15.30 -18.97
N PRO A 58 -2.21 -15.04 -19.59
CA PRO A 58 -1.98 -15.47 -20.96
C PRO A 58 -1.89 -16.98 -21.13
N PHE A 59 -1.62 -17.71 -20.07
CA PHE A 59 -1.47 -19.16 -20.15
C PHE A 59 -2.83 -19.87 -20.03
N THR A 60 -3.70 -19.40 -19.17
CA THR A 60 -5.00 -20.01 -18.96
C THR A 60 -6.13 -19.29 -19.67
N ASN A 61 -5.87 -18.10 -20.20
CA ASN A 61 -6.84 -17.24 -20.87
C ASN A 61 -8.01 -16.88 -19.94
N LYS A 62 -7.80 -16.91 -18.65
CA LYS A 62 -8.82 -16.56 -17.66
C LYS A 62 -8.50 -15.22 -17.02
N ASN A 63 -9.56 -14.49 -16.64
CA ASN A 63 -9.38 -13.24 -15.89
C ASN A 63 -9.05 -13.58 -14.44
N THR A 64 -8.09 -12.86 -13.89
CA THR A 64 -7.62 -13.07 -12.53
C THR A 64 -7.65 -11.74 -11.80
N ILE A 65 -7.96 -11.78 -10.52
CA ILE A 65 -7.92 -10.60 -9.66
C ILE A 65 -6.62 -10.63 -8.85
N TYR A 66 -5.91 -9.51 -8.90
CA TYR A 66 -4.67 -9.35 -8.16
C TYR A 66 -4.84 -8.20 -7.16
N VAL A 67 -4.51 -8.46 -5.89
CA VAL A 67 -4.59 -7.45 -4.83
C VAL A 67 -3.18 -7.21 -4.32
N PRO A 68 -2.56 -6.11 -4.74
CA PRO A 68 -1.23 -5.78 -4.24
C PRO A 68 -1.27 -5.38 -2.76
N ASP A 69 -0.14 -5.55 -2.08
CA ASP A 69 -0.04 -5.19 -0.67
C ASP A 69 -0.24 -3.71 -0.45
N PHE A 70 0.35 -2.88 -1.31
CA PHE A 70 0.26 -1.42 -1.17
C PHE A 70 0.17 -0.74 -2.51
N LEU A 71 -0.51 0.40 -2.51
CA LEU A 71 -0.49 1.38 -3.59
C LEU A 71 0.06 2.67 -3.00
N ILE A 72 1.02 3.28 -3.66
CA ILE A 72 1.52 4.59 -3.23
C ILE A 72 1.50 5.57 -4.39
N ILE A 73 1.23 6.83 -4.07
CA ILE A 73 1.33 7.94 -5.01
C ILE A 73 2.30 8.93 -4.39
N TYR A 74 3.38 9.20 -5.09
CA TYR A 74 4.45 10.05 -4.56
C TYR A 74 4.94 11.01 -5.62
N VAL A 75 5.69 12.02 -5.18
CA VAL A 75 6.33 12.97 -6.09
C VAL A 75 7.84 12.77 -6.06
N ASP A 76 8.47 12.90 -7.22
CA ASP A 76 9.91 12.83 -7.32
C ASP A 76 10.52 14.21 -7.08
N LYS A 77 11.85 14.30 -7.17
CA LYS A 77 12.58 15.55 -6.94
C LYS A 77 12.22 16.64 -7.94
N ASN A 78 11.63 16.29 -9.07
CA ASN A 78 11.21 17.24 -10.08
C ASN A 78 9.75 17.65 -9.91
N GLY A 79 9.09 17.18 -8.85
CA GLY A 79 7.70 17.46 -8.61
C GLY A 79 6.74 16.63 -9.44
N LYS A 80 7.25 15.59 -10.10
CA LYS A 80 6.42 14.74 -10.94
C LYS A 80 5.76 13.66 -10.11
N ARG A 81 4.47 13.44 -10.34
CA ARG A 81 3.67 12.46 -9.60
C ARG A 81 3.82 11.07 -10.21
N HIS A 82 4.00 10.09 -9.34
CA HIS A 82 4.12 8.68 -9.73
C HIS A 82 3.20 7.82 -8.89
N GLY A 83 2.63 6.80 -9.51
CA GLY A 83 1.87 5.77 -8.79
C GLY A 83 2.58 4.45 -8.93
N GLU A 84 2.72 3.71 -7.83
CA GLU A 84 3.34 2.40 -7.84
C GLU A 84 2.57 1.41 -6.98
N VAL A 85 2.60 0.17 -7.41
CA VAL A 85 2.05 -0.97 -6.70
C VAL A 85 3.22 -1.69 -6.05
N ILE A 86 3.13 -1.92 -4.74
CA ILE A 86 4.22 -2.48 -3.95
C ILE A 86 3.79 -3.81 -3.35
N GLU A 87 4.67 -4.79 -3.41
CA GLU A 87 4.51 -6.04 -2.67
C GLU A 87 5.66 -6.19 -1.69
N VAL A 88 5.31 -6.55 -0.46
CA VAL A 88 6.28 -6.80 0.60
C VAL A 88 6.43 -8.31 0.74
N LYS A 89 7.63 -8.79 0.55
CA LYS A 89 7.90 -10.24 0.63
C LYS A 89 8.87 -10.57 1.74
#